data_82ba8fabbf392678535eab043e425630
#
_entry.id   82ba8fabbf392678535eab043e425630
#
_cell.length_a   1.000
_cell.length_b   1.000
_cell.length_c   1.000
_cell.angle_alpha   90.00
_cell.angle_beta   90.00
_cell.angle_gamma   90.00
#
_symmetry.space_group_name_H-M   'P 1'
#
loop_
_entity.id
_entity.type
_entity.pdbx_description
1 polymer ?
#
loop_
_entity_poly.entity_id
_entity_poly.type
_entity_poly.pdbx_seq_one_letter_code
_entity_poly.pdbx_strand_id
1 'polypeptide(L)'
;MHTILLIDDDEDIRALLEYNLKKEGFQVLSASNGREGIKMAEQHIPDLILLDVMMPEMDGVEVCEELRGEHSTKDILICFLTARNEDYSQIAGLDAGADDYVSKPIKPRVLVSRIKALLRRNGMSTQKEEENTEEGLIIDRDRYTVIKDGEPIHFPRKEFELLALLASKPEKVFDRDVILEKVWGSGIVVGDRTIDVHIRKLREKIGDEYIKTVKGVGYKFKKPKGEKDKKKKDKKSK
;
A
#
# COMPACT_ATOMS: atom_id res chain seq x y z
N MET A 1 3.58 -6.10 21.38
CA MET A 1 4.83 -6.61 20.76
C MET A 1 4.43 -7.06 19.37
N HIS A 2 5.09 -6.56 18.31
CA HIS A 2 4.68 -6.88 16.93
C HIS A 2 5.30 -8.19 16.46
N THR A 3 4.50 -8.96 15.72
CA THR A 3 4.90 -10.23 15.10
C THR A 3 5.20 -10.02 13.63
N ILE A 4 6.39 -10.43 13.19
CA ILE A 4 6.83 -10.36 11.78
C ILE A 4 6.99 -11.79 11.27
N LEU A 5 6.39 -12.09 10.13
CA LEU A 5 6.63 -13.34 9.40
C LEU A 5 7.64 -13.07 8.29
N LEU A 6 8.74 -13.81 8.27
CA LEU A 6 9.77 -13.77 7.25
C LEU A 6 9.62 -14.96 6.33
N ILE A 7 9.44 -14.73 5.04
CA ILE A 7 9.31 -15.76 4.01
C ILE A 7 10.41 -15.51 2.96
N ASP A 8 11.39 -16.39 2.92
CA ASP A 8 12.55 -16.32 2.01
C ASP A 8 13.12 -17.73 1.91
N ASP A 9 13.54 -18.22 0.75
CA ASP A 9 14.10 -19.57 0.58
C ASP A 9 15.58 -19.64 1.02
N ASP A 10 16.28 -18.50 1.08
CA ASP A 10 17.66 -18.41 1.52
C ASP A 10 17.78 -18.46 3.05
N GLU A 11 18.38 -19.53 3.58
CA GLU A 11 18.56 -19.75 5.01
C GLU A 11 19.46 -18.69 5.67
N ASP A 12 20.50 -18.24 4.99
CA ASP A 12 21.44 -17.24 5.51
C ASP A 12 20.75 -15.87 5.64
N ILE A 13 19.95 -15.51 4.67
CA ILE A 13 19.14 -14.28 4.71
C ILE A 13 18.12 -14.37 5.84
N ARG A 14 17.40 -15.48 5.98
CA ARG A 14 16.45 -15.68 7.08
C ARG A 14 17.14 -15.53 8.44
N ALA A 15 18.26 -16.24 8.65
CA ALA A 15 19.02 -16.18 9.93
C ALA A 15 19.49 -14.76 10.25
N LEU A 16 20.04 -14.04 9.26
CA LEU A 16 20.50 -12.67 9.40
C LEU A 16 19.37 -11.71 9.79
N LEU A 17 18.24 -11.79 9.09
CA LEU A 17 17.11 -10.92 9.32
C LEU A 17 16.43 -11.25 10.65
N GLU A 18 16.22 -12.50 10.95
CA GLU A 18 15.65 -12.97 12.22
C GLU A 18 16.45 -12.46 13.42
N TYR A 19 17.78 -12.60 13.39
CA TYR A 19 18.66 -12.07 14.44
C TYR A 19 18.49 -10.57 14.64
N ASN A 20 18.51 -9.79 13.55
CA ASN A 20 18.40 -8.34 13.65
C ASN A 20 17.02 -7.89 14.13
N LEU A 21 15.95 -8.54 13.67
CA LEU A 21 14.59 -8.20 14.07
C LEU A 21 14.31 -8.56 15.53
N LYS A 22 14.76 -9.72 16.00
CA LYS A 22 14.65 -10.12 17.42
C LYS A 22 15.40 -9.15 18.32
N LYS A 23 16.59 -8.69 17.91
CA LYS A 23 17.37 -7.68 18.65
C LYS A 23 16.63 -6.34 18.81
N GLU A 24 15.79 -6.00 17.85
CA GLU A 24 14.95 -4.79 17.87
C GLU A 24 13.61 -4.97 18.61
N GLY A 25 13.39 -6.15 19.23
CA GLY A 25 12.23 -6.44 20.06
C GLY A 25 11.01 -6.96 19.32
N PHE A 26 11.14 -7.42 18.07
CA PHE A 26 10.08 -8.07 17.33
C PHE A 26 9.98 -9.56 17.66
N GLN A 27 8.77 -10.11 17.64
CA GLN A 27 8.57 -11.54 17.53
C GLN A 27 8.70 -11.94 16.05
N VAL A 28 9.49 -12.97 15.75
CA VAL A 28 9.76 -13.37 14.37
C VAL A 28 9.34 -14.82 14.16
N LEU A 29 8.52 -15.03 13.16
CA LEU A 29 8.18 -16.32 12.57
C LEU A 29 8.94 -16.42 11.24
N SER A 30 9.29 -17.64 10.82
CA SER A 30 10.11 -17.85 9.63
C SER A 30 9.55 -19.02 8.82
N ALA A 31 9.44 -18.84 7.51
CA ALA A 31 9.04 -19.85 6.55
C ALA A 31 10.05 -19.91 5.40
N SER A 32 10.30 -21.09 4.88
CA SER A 32 11.29 -21.35 3.84
C SER A 32 10.74 -21.36 2.43
N ASN A 33 9.43 -21.24 2.26
CA ASN A 33 8.74 -21.23 0.96
C ASN A 33 7.37 -20.57 1.07
N GLY A 34 6.77 -20.26 -0.08
CA GLY A 34 5.49 -19.56 -0.16
C GLY A 34 4.33 -20.29 0.51
N ARG A 35 4.21 -21.61 0.28
CA ARG A 35 3.10 -22.42 0.85
C ARG A 35 3.15 -22.47 2.38
N GLU A 36 4.34 -22.65 2.95
CA GLU A 36 4.55 -22.60 4.40
C GLU A 36 4.22 -21.20 4.93
N GLY A 37 4.66 -20.17 4.21
CA GLY A 37 4.40 -18.76 4.56
C GLY A 37 2.91 -18.42 4.63
N ILE A 38 2.11 -18.82 3.63
CA ILE A 38 0.65 -18.63 3.61
C ILE A 38 0.00 -19.31 4.82
N LYS A 39 0.31 -20.59 5.04
CA LYS A 39 -0.23 -21.34 6.17
C LYS A 39 0.10 -20.69 7.52
N MET A 40 1.33 -20.19 7.69
CA MET A 40 1.73 -19.50 8.91
C MET A 40 1.04 -18.14 9.04
N ALA A 41 0.84 -17.43 7.94
CA ALA A 41 0.11 -16.16 7.94
C ALA A 41 -1.34 -16.33 8.39
N GLU A 42 -2.04 -17.36 7.89
CA GLU A 42 -3.40 -17.71 8.30
C GLU A 42 -3.51 -18.12 9.76
N GLN A 43 -2.52 -18.88 10.26
CA GLN A 43 -2.54 -19.38 11.64
C GLN A 43 -2.21 -18.32 12.69
N HIS A 44 -1.31 -17.41 12.37
CA HIS A 44 -0.74 -16.48 13.34
C HIS A 44 -1.14 -15.03 13.14
N ILE A 45 -1.69 -14.67 11.97
CA ILE A 45 -2.09 -13.31 11.60
C ILE A 45 -1.02 -12.29 12.01
N PRO A 46 0.19 -12.33 11.43
CA PRO A 46 1.28 -11.43 11.79
C PRO A 46 0.95 -9.98 11.45
N ASP A 47 1.58 -9.03 12.15
CA ASP A 47 1.43 -7.60 11.86
C ASP A 47 2.07 -7.19 10.53
N LEU A 48 3.13 -7.90 10.12
CA LEU A 48 3.86 -7.63 8.89
C LEU A 48 4.51 -8.90 8.35
N ILE A 49 4.49 -9.04 7.02
CA ILE A 49 5.21 -10.10 6.28
C ILE A 49 6.37 -9.46 5.53
N LEU A 50 7.58 -9.98 5.71
CA LEU A 50 8.72 -9.76 4.83
C LEU A 50 8.75 -10.93 3.84
N LEU A 51 8.63 -10.65 2.57
CA LEU A 51 8.38 -11.66 1.54
C LEU A 51 9.41 -11.54 0.41
N ASP A 52 10.22 -12.58 0.23
CA ASP A 52 11.07 -12.64 -0.95
C ASP A 52 10.22 -12.80 -2.22
N VAL A 53 10.60 -12.07 -3.26
CA VAL A 53 9.92 -12.15 -4.56
C VAL A 53 10.31 -13.42 -5.29
N MET A 54 11.60 -13.78 -5.26
CA MET A 54 12.16 -14.86 -6.05
C MET A 54 12.31 -16.15 -5.23
N MET A 55 11.25 -16.93 -5.15
CA MET A 55 11.27 -18.24 -4.49
C MET A 55 10.90 -19.34 -5.48
N PRO A 56 11.45 -20.57 -5.31
CA PRO A 56 11.08 -21.71 -6.12
C PRO A 56 9.63 -22.13 -5.86
N GLU A 57 9.00 -22.77 -6.85
CA GLU A 57 7.64 -23.33 -6.86
C GLU A 57 6.51 -22.30 -6.80
N MET A 58 6.57 -21.36 -5.88
CA MET A 58 5.59 -20.29 -5.67
C MET A 58 6.32 -18.99 -5.37
N ASP A 59 6.24 -18.04 -6.27
CA ASP A 59 6.92 -16.76 -6.10
C ASP A 59 6.20 -15.84 -5.09
N GLY A 60 6.89 -14.78 -4.67
CA GLY A 60 6.34 -13.88 -3.66
C GLY A 60 5.14 -13.08 -4.17
N VAL A 61 5.00 -12.87 -5.48
CA VAL A 61 3.85 -12.17 -6.07
C VAL A 61 2.60 -13.04 -5.93
N GLU A 62 2.71 -14.33 -6.28
CA GLU A 62 1.64 -15.32 -6.11
C GLU A 62 1.22 -15.45 -4.64
N VAL A 63 2.19 -15.50 -3.71
CA VAL A 63 1.92 -15.50 -2.26
C VAL A 63 1.14 -14.25 -1.84
N CYS A 64 1.53 -13.08 -2.33
CA CYS A 64 0.86 -11.82 -2.02
C CYS A 64 -0.57 -11.78 -2.54
N GLU A 65 -0.81 -12.23 -3.77
CA GLU A 65 -2.14 -12.31 -4.37
C GLU A 65 -3.06 -13.25 -3.59
N GLU A 66 -2.56 -14.43 -3.18
CA GLU A 66 -3.33 -15.39 -2.38
C GLU A 66 -3.70 -14.80 -1.01
N LEU A 67 -2.74 -14.19 -0.30
CA LEU A 67 -2.98 -13.52 0.98
C LEU A 67 -3.96 -12.35 0.86
N ARG A 68 -3.96 -11.61 -0.24
CA ARG A 68 -4.91 -10.51 -0.51
C ARG A 68 -6.31 -11.00 -0.89
N GLY A 69 -6.40 -12.22 -1.45
CA GLY A 69 -7.68 -12.88 -1.75
C GLY A 69 -8.44 -13.36 -0.51
N GLU A 70 -7.73 -13.68 0.57
CA GLU A 70 -8.31 -14.23 1.78
C GLU A 70 -8.72 -13.15 2.79
N HIS A 71 -9.96 -13.25 3.33
CA HIS A 71 -10.51 -12.23 4.24
C HIS A 71 -9.70 -12.06 5.53
N SER A 72 -9.11 -13.13 6.05
CA SER A 72 -8.35 -13.13 7.30
C SER A 72 -6.96 -12.49 7.18
N THR A 73 -6.34 -12.54 5.99
CA THR A 73 -4.96 -12.12 5.76
C THR A 73 -4.81 -10.87 4.89
N LYS A 74 -5.89 -10.43 4.24
CA LYS A 74 -5.86 -9.32 3.27
C LYS A 74 -5.31 -8.00 3.81
N ASP A 75 -5.43 -7.76 5.11
CA ASP A 75 -5.04 -6.52 5.77
C ASP A 75 -3.64 -6.60 6.44
N ILE A 76 -2.97 -7.76 6.36
CA ILE A 76 -1.60 -7.91 6.85
C ILE A 76 -0.66 -7.05 5.99
N LEU A 77 0.23 -6.28 6.64
CA LEU A 77 1.24 -5.51 5.91
C LEU A 77 2.22 -6.43 5.20
N ILE A 78 2.49 -6.19 3.92
CA ILE A 78 3.45 -6.98 3.12
C ILE A 78 4.54 -6.06 2.58
N CYS A 79 5.80 -6.39 2.91
CA CYS A 79 6.97 -5.72 2.39
C CYS A 79 7.82 -6.70 1.60
N PHE A 80 7.97 -6.49 0.30
CA PHE A 80 8.79 -7.34 -0.56
C PHE A 80 10.28 -7.14 -0.33
N LEU A 81 11.01 -8.25 -0.41
CA LEU A 81 12.47 -8.30 -0.51
C LEU A 81 12.80 -8.63 -1.98
N THR A 82 13.49 -7.76 -2.70
CA THR A 82 13.67 -7.93 -4.16
C THR A 82 15.12 -7.72 -4.58
N ALA A 83 15.58 -8.40 -5.62
CA ALA A 83 16.87 -8.14 -6.23
C ALA A 83 16.85 -6.78 -6.98
N ARG A 84 18.00 -6.09 -7.01
CA ARG A 84 18.14 -4.69 -7.43
C ARG A 84 17.80 -4.40 -8.91
N ASN A 85 17.71 -5.43 -9.76
CA ASN A 85 17.63 -5.28 -11.23
C ASN A 85 16.29 -5.72 -11.84
N GLU A 86 15.26 -5.92 -11.04
CA GLU A 86 14.00 -6.44 -11.54
C GLU A 86 12.89 -5.38 -11.44
N ASP A 87 12.89 -4.44 -12.38
CA ASP A 87 11.79 -3.49 -12.56
C ASP A 87 10.44 -4.20 -12.71
N TYR A 88 10.43 -5.39 -13.32
CA TYR A 88 9.24 -6.21 -13.48
C TYR A 88 8.70 -6.72 -12.14
N SER A 89 9.55 -7.24 -11.27
CA SER A 89 9.16 -7.74 -9.94
C SER A 89 8.65 -6.64 -9.03
N GLN A 90 9.18 -5.42 -9.15
CA GLN A 90 8.68 -4.26 -8.39
C GLN A 90 7.29 -3.82 -8.87
N ILE A 91 7.06 -3.82 -10.16
CA ILE A 91 5.76 -3.46 -10.75
C ILE A 91 4.73 -4.54 -10.43
N ALA A 92 5.04 -5.82 -10.68
CA ALA A 92 4.15 -6.93 -10.39
C ALA A 92 3.81 -7.04 -8.90
N GLY A 93 4.79 -6.83 -8.02
CA GLY A 93 4.58 -6.87 -6.58
C GLY A 93 3.69 -5.75 -6.05
N LEU A 94 3.81 -4.53 -6.58
CA LEU A 94 2.92 -3.42 -6.24
C LEU A 94 1.51 -3.66 -6.80
N ASP A 95 1.40 -4.30 -7.97
CA ASP A 95 0.13 -4.67 -8.57
C ASP A 95 -0.57 -5.78 -7.77
N ALA A 96 0.19 -6.70 -7.18
CA ALA A 96 -0.31 -7.71 -6.26
C ALA A 96 -0.78 -7.16 -4.89
N GLY A 97 -0.51 -5.88 -4.58
CA GLY A 97 -1.01 -5.22 -3.38
C GLY A 97 -0.02 -5.18 -2.21
N ALA A 98 1.28 -5.20 -2.47
CA ALA A 98 2.30 -4.98 -1.42
C ALA A 98 2.30 -3.54 -0.91
N ASP A 99 2.68 -3.37 0.38
CA ASP A 99 2.70 -2.07 1.06
C ASP A 99 4.04 -1.34 0.91
N ASP A 100 5.15 -2.08 0.77
CA ASP A 100 6.49 -1.53 0.54
C ASP A 100 7.40 -2.59 -0.09
N TYR A 101 8.61 -2.18 -0.48
CA TYR A 101 9.67 -3.08 -0.94
C TYR A 101 11.05 -2.63 -0.47
N VAL A 102 11.96 -3.58 -0.31
CA VAL A 102 13.36 -3.37 0.06
C VAL A 102 14.25 -4.15 -0.88
N SER A 103 15.17 -3.47 -1.56
CA SER A 103 16.11 -4.12 -2.47
C SER A 103 17.23 -4.85 -1.72
N LYS A 104 17.54 -6.06 -2.16
CA LYS A 104 18.75 -6.80 -1.77
C LYS A 104 20.00 -6.13 -2.44
N PRO A 105 21.17 -6.01 -1.81
CA PRO A 105 21.52 -6.50 -0.47
C PRO A 105 20.86 -5.67 0.64
N ILE A 106 20.27 -6.38 1.60
CA ILE A 106 19.45 -5.77 2.65
C ILE A 106 20.37 -5.14 3.71
N LYS A 107 20.18 -3.84 3.97
CA LYS A 107 20.82 -3.16 5.08
C LYS A 107 19.91 -3.24 6.32
N PRO A 108 20.25 -4.01 7.37
CA PRO A 108 19.34 -4.28 8.48
C PRO A 108 18.77 -3.02 9.15
N ARG A 109 19.57 -1.99 9.35
CA ARG A 109 19.11 -0.71 9.94
C ARG A 109 18.06 0.00 9.08
N VAL A 110 18.19 -0.06 7.75
CA VAL A 110 17.24 0.54 6.82
C VAL A 110 15.92 -0.24 6.83
N LEU A 111 16.02 -1.58 6.81
CA LEU A 111 14.85 -2.47 6.90
C LEU A 111 14.07 -2.22 8.19
N VAL A 112 14.75 -2.24 9.35
CA VAL A 112 14.13 -1.99 10.65
C VAL A 112 13.43 -0.63 10.71
N SER A 113 14.04 0.42 10.17
CA SER A 113 13.42 1.74 10.10
C SER A 113 12.13 1.75 9.27
N ARG A 114 12.12 1.03 8.14
CA ARG A 114 10.93 0.88 7.28
C ARG A 114 9.83 0.08 7.97
N ILE A 115 10.19 -1.05 8.58
CA ILE A 115 9.25 -1.87 9.36
C ILE A 115 8.58 -1.05 10.47
N LYS A 116 9.38 -0.32 11.28
CA LYS A 116 8.85 0.55 12.34
C LYS A 116 7.91 1.63 11.79
N ALA A 117 8.21 2.15 10.59
CA ALA A 117 7.35 3.12 9.94
C ALA A 117 6.04 2.51 9.45
N LEU A 118 6.06 1.30 8.89
CA LEU A 118 4.87 0.57 8.46
C LEU A 118 3.97 0.21 9.66
N LEU A 119 4.55 -0.40 10.70
CA LEU A 119 3.83 -0.84 11.90
C LEU A 119 3.22 0.32 12.71
N ARG A 120 3.92 1.46 12.82
CA ARG A 120 3.39 2.65 13.51
C ARG A 120 2.10 3.14 12.86
N ARG A 121 1.95 3.00 11.57
CA ARG A 121 0.78 3.39 10.80
C ARG A 121 -0.41 2.48 11.05
N ASN A 122 -0.16 1.18 11.24
CA ASN A 122 -1.20 0.20 11.57
C ASN A 122 -1.69 0.32 13.03
N GLY A 123 -0.80 0.70 13.97
CA GLY A 123 -1.14 0.88 15.40
C GLY A 123 -1.93 2.15 15.71
N MET A 124 -2.04 3.11 14.79
CA MET A 124 -2.84 4.33 14.96
C MET A 124 -4.33 4.11 14.60
N SER A 125 -4.72 2.91 14.15
CA SER A 125 -6.10 2.59 13.74
C SER A 125 -7.04 2.23 14.90
N THR A 126 -6.60 2.23 16.17
CA THR A 126 -7.42 1.83 17.31
C THR A 126 -7.65 2.96 18.31
N GLN A 127 -8.27 4.04 17.89
CA GLN A 127 -9.09 4.87 18.77
C GLN A 127 -10.40 5.20 18.06
N LYS A 128 -11.47 4.68 18.67
CA LYS A 128 -12.85 4.99 18.31
C LYS A 128 -13.05 6.50 18.34
N GLU A 129 -13.45 7.08 17.23
CA GLU A 129 -14.14 8.37 17.22
C GLU A 129 -15.46 8.25 16.49
N GLU A 130 -16.41 8.98 17.06
CA GLU A 130 -17.83 9.04 16.81
C GLU A 130 -18.24 9.12 15.34
N GLU A 131 -19.31 8.42 15.04
CA GLU A 131 -20.03 8.44 13.77
C GLU A 131 -20.40 9.88 13.35
N ASN A 132 -19.58 10.44 12.45
CA ASN A 132 -20.06 11.51 11.58
C ASN A 132 -20.24 10.89 10.18
N THR A 133 -21.46 10.55 9.86
CA THR A 133 -21.87 10.17 8.51
C THR A 133 -21.77 11.38 7.59
N GLU A 134 -20.56 11.75 7.17
CA GLU A 134 -20.36 12.68 6.07
C GLU A 134 -20.44 11.92 4.75
N GLU A 135 -21.44 12.25 3.93
CA GLU A 135 -21.53 11.77 2.54
C GLU A 135 -20.30 12.23 1.75
N GLY A 136 -19.58 11.29 1.14
CA GLY A 136 -18.44 11.56 0.26
C GLY A 136 -17.17 10.83 0.64
N LEU A 137 -16.06 11.25 0.04
CA LEU A 137 -14.74 10.66 0.23
C LEU A 137 -13.94 11.46 1.28
N ILE A 138 -13.61 10.83 2.40
CA ILE A 138 -12.76 11.36 3.46
C ILE A 138 -11.41 10.64 3.37
N ILE A 139 -10.32 11.40 3.36
CA ILE A 139 -8.95 10.87 3.30
C ILE A 139 -8.24 11.32 4.57
N ASP A 140 -8.12 10.42 5.52
CA ASP A 140 -7.39 10.65 6.77
C ASP A 140 -5.92 10.24 6.59
N ARG A 141 -5.06 11.25 6.54
CA ARG A 141 -3.62 11.05 6.34
C ARG A 141 -2.91 10.57 7.58
N ASP A 142 -3.42 10.94 8.73
CA ASP A 142 -2.81 10.58 10.00
C ASP A 142 -3.10 9.11 10.33
N ARG A 143 -4.30 8.65 9.97
CA ARG A 143 -4.75 7.26 10.15
C ARG A 143 -4.51 6.37 8.93
N TYR A 144 -4.04 6.92 7.81
CA TYR A 144 -3.90 6.20 6.53
C TYR A 144 -5.19 5.49 6.09
N THR A 145 -6.32 6.10 6.40
CA THR A 145 -7.64 5.54 6.14
C THR A 145 -8.38 6.38 5.10
N VAL A 146 -9.09 5.72 4.23
CA VAL A 146 -10.03 6.36 3.30
C VAL A 146 -11.42 5.86 3.64
N ILE A 147 -12.35 6.77 3.86
CA ILE A 147 -13.77 6.46 4.11
C ILE A 147 -14.57 6.99 2.92
N LYS A 148 -15.36 6.13 2.31
CA LYS A 148 -16.28 6.51 1.23
C LYS A 148 -17.69 6.19 1.66
N ASP A 149 -18.53 7.22 1.69
CA ASP A 149 -19.96 7.10 2.05
C ASP A 149 -20.18 6.39 3.41
N GLY A 150 -19.25 6.63 4.37
CA GLY A 150 -19.28 6.04 5.71
C GLY A 150 -18.55 4.69 5.84
N GLU A 151 -18.15 4.06 4.73
CA GLU A 151 -17.48 2.77 4.73
C GLU A 151 -15.95 2.93 4.57
N PRO A 152 -15.14 2.28 5.41
CA PRO A 152 -13.69 2.31 5.28
C PRO A 152 -13.22 1.47 4.09
N ILE A 153 -12.33 2.05 3.27
CA ILE A 153 -11.69 1.37 2.14
C ILE A 153 -10.21 1.22 2.45
N HIS A 154 -9.73 -0.01 2.40
CA HIS A 154 -8.30 -0.29 2.53
C HIS A 154 -7.56 -0.02 1.21
N PHE A 155 -6.41 0.64 1.33
CA PHE A 155 -5.51 0.92 0.21
C PHE A 155 -4.09 0.46 0.53
N PRO A 156 -3.42 -0.26 -0.37
CA PRO A 156 -1.98 -0.42 -0.31
C PRO A 156 -1.30 0.94 -0.21
N ARG A 157 -0.17 0.99 0.46
CA ARG A 157 0.50 2.24 0.81
C ARG A 157 0.66 3.20 -0.36
N LYS A 158 1.14 2.71 -1.52
CA LYS A 158 1.40 3.58 -2.68
C LYS A 158 0.12 4.11 -3.32
N GLU A 159 -0.95 3.33 -3.31
CA GLU A 159 -2.27 3.80 -3.72
C GLU A 159 -2.76 4.91 -2.78
N PHE A 160 -2.63 4.71 -1.46
CA PHE A 160 -3.00 5.73 -0.48
C PHE A 160 -2.16 7.00 -0.63
N GLU A 161 -0.81 6.89 -0.72
CA GLU A 161 0.09 8.04 -0.90
C GLU A 161 -0.25 8.82 -2.17
N LEU A 162 -0.52 8.11 -3.28
CA LEU A 162 -0.94 8.72 -4.54
C LEU A 162 -2.28 9.46 -4.40
N LEU A 163 -3.28 8.82 -3.84
CA LEU A 163 -4.59 9.43 -3.59
C LEU A 163 -4.46 10.67 -2.68
N ALA A 164 -3.73 10.52 -1.58
CA ALA A 164 -3.48 11.59 -0.62
C ALA A 164 -2.68 12.77 -1.24
N LEU A 165 -1.71 12.49 -2.14
CA LEU A 165 -1.00 13.53 -2.87
C LEU A 165 -1.96 14.30 -3.79
N LEU A 166 -2.75 13.61 -4.60
CA LEU A 166 -3.68 14.24 -5.53
C LEU A 166 -4.76 15.05 -4.79
N ALA A 167 -5.29 14.51 -3.69
CA ALA A 167 -6.31 15.15 -2.87
C ALA A 167 -5.75 16.32 -2.02
N SER A 168 -4.45 16.41 -1.82
CA SER A 168 -3.83 17.51 -1.06
C SER A 168 -4.10 18.90 -1.64
N LYS A 169 -4.28 18.97 -2.95
CA LYS A 169 -4.60 20.21 -3.68
C LYS A 169 -5.63 19.88 -4.76
N PRO A 170 -6.92 19.82 -4.42
CA PRO A 170 -7.97 19.56 -5.39
C PRO A 170 -7.91 20.52 -6.58
N GLU A 171 -8.24 20.03 -7.76
CA GLU A 171 -8.19 20.70 -9.07
C GLU A 171 -6.77 21.04 -9.57
N LYS A 172 -5.73 20.93 -8.74
CA LYS A 172 -4.35 21.05 -9.21
C LYS A 172 -3.97 19.82 -10.03
N VAL A 173 -3.36 20.05 -11.20
CA VAL A 173 -2.74 19.00 -11.99
C VAL A 173 -1.35 18.71 -11.42
N PHE A 174 -1.08 17.46 -11.14
CA PHE A 174 0.25 16.96 -10.78
C PHE A 174 0.85 16.28 -12.00
N ASP A 175 2.03 16.73 -12.41
CA ASP A 175 2.79 16.13 -13.50
C ASP A 175 3.29 14.74 -13.09
N ARG A 176 3.50 13.86 -14.07
CA ARG A 176 3.92 12.46 -13.81
C ARG A 176 5.24 12.39 -13.04
N ASP A 177 6.23 13.21 -13.40
CA ASP A 177 7.53 13.25 -12.73
C ASP A 177 7.39 13.67 -11.26
N VAL A 178 6.56 14.67 -10.99
CA VAL A 178 6.26 15.12 -9.62
C VAL A 178 5.54 14.05 -8.80
N ILE A 179 4.65 13.29 -9.42
CA ILE A 179 3.97 12.17 -8.77
C ILE A 179 4.98 11.07 -8.44
N LEU A 180 5.82 10.68 -9.39
CA LEU A 180 6.87 9.68 -9.19
C LEU A 180 7.81 10.07 -8.06
N GLU A 181 8.35 11.27 -8.10
CA GLU A 181 9.27 11.76 -7.06
C GLU A 181 8.63 11.76 -5.68
N LYS A 182 7.38 12.23 -5.55
CA LYS A 182 6.73 12.40 -4.25
C LYS A 182 6.19 11.11 -3.66
N VAL A 183 5.73 10.18 -4.48
CA VAL A 183 5.11 8.93 -4.03
C VAL A 183 6.14 7.80 -3.97
N TRP A 184 7.05 7.72 -4.93
CA TRP A 184 8.05 6.64 -5.01
C TRP A 184 9.45 7.07 -4.56
N GLY A 185 9.78 8.36 -4.61
CA GLY A 185 11.06 8.91 -4.20
C GLY A 185 11.98 9.26 -5.37
N SER A 186 12.96 10.13 -5.11
CA SER A 186 13.98 10.51 -6.09
C SER A 186 14.94 9.36 -6.36
N GLY A 187 15.21 9.06 -7.64
CA GLY A 187 16.16 8.02 -8.06
C GLY A 187 15.56 6.63 -8.29
N ILE A 188 14.25 6.49 -8.20
CA ILE A 188 13.56 5.26 -8.60
C ILE A 188 13.18 5.38 -10.08
N VAL A 189 13.76 4.53 -10.91
CA VAL A 189 13.35 4.37 -12.31
C VAL A 189 12.17 3.40 -12.33
N VAL A 190 10.96 3.93 -12.20
CA VAL A 190 9.73 3.18 -12.44
C VAL A 190 9.23 3.50 -13.85
N GLY A 191 8.72 2.49 -14.55
CA GLY A 191 8.19 2.68 -15.89
C GLY A 191 7.01 3.66 -15.92
N ASP A 192 6.85 4.37 -17.02
CA ASP A 192 5.79 5.38 -17.24
C ASP A 192 4.37 4.85 -16.96
N ARG A 193 4.17 3.53 -17.04
CA ARG A 193 2.88 2.88 -16.81
C ARG A 193 2.54 2.65 -15.34
N THR A 194 3.49 2.75 -14.42
CA THR A 194 3.27 2.49 -12.98
C THR A 194 2.19 3.39 -12.40
N ILE A 195 2.22 4.69 -12.71
CA ILE A 195 1.18 5.62 -12.25
C ILE A 195 -0.19 5.22 -12.80
N ASP A 196 -0.26 4.84 -14.07
CA ASP A 196 -1.53 4.53 -14.76
C ASP A 196 -2.24 3.34 -14.12
N VAL A 197 -1.48 2.32 -13.75
CA VAL A 197 -1.99 1.13 -13.03
C VAL A 197 -2.57 1.52 -11.68
N HIS A 198 -1.83 2.29 -10.87
CA HIS A 198 -2.32 2.74 -9.56
C HIS A 198 -3.54 3.65 -9.68
N ILE A 199 -3.58 4.55 -10.69
CA ILE A 199 -4.75 5.39 -10.98
C ILE A 199 -5.96 4.53 -11.34
N ARG A 200 -5.77 3.48 -12.12
CA ARG A 200 -6.85 2.54 -12.46
C ARG A 200 -7.40 1.86 -11.20
N LYS A 201 -6.51 1.32 -10.35
CA LYS A 201 -6.91 0.67 -9.08
C LYS A 201 -7.62 1.65 -8.13
N LEU A 202 -7.13 2.88 -8.04
CA LEU A 202 -7.81 3.92 -7.26
C LEU A 202 -9.23 4.16 -7.78
N ARG A 203 -9.40 4.32 -9.10
CA ARG A 203 -10.72 4.54 -9.71
C ARG A 203 -11.67 3.37 -9.49
N GLU A 204 -11.18 2.14 -9.56
CA GLU A 204 -11.96 0.93 -9.28
C GLU A 204 -12.53 0.94 -7.85
N LYS A 205 -11.77 1.49 -6.86
CA LYS A 205 -12.19 1.54 -5.45
C LYS A 205 -13.04 2.78 -5.12
N ILE A 206 -12.63 3.96 -5.56
CA ILE A 206 -13.32 5.20 -5.16
C ILE A 206 -14.27 5.76 -6.22
N GLY A 207 -14.18 5.31 -7.48
CA GLY A 207 -14.96 5.83 -8.60
C GLY A 207 -14.15 6.74 -9.54
N ASP A 208 -14.53 6.76 -10.82
CA ASP A 208 -13.85 7.51 -11.88
C ASP A 208 -14.02 9.03 -11.75
N GLU A 209 -15.00 9.48 -11.00
CA GLU A 209 -15.36 10.89 -10.82
C GLU A 209 -14.30 11.65 -10.04
N TYR A 210 -13.58 11.01 -9.11
CA TYR A 210 -12.62 11.64 -8.20
C TYR A 210 -11.28 11.96 -8.84
N ILE A 211 -10.82 11.16 -9.82
CA ILE A 211 -9.51 11.35 -10.44
C ILE A 211 -9.66 11.59 -11.94
N LYS A 212 -9.19 12.74 -12.41
CA LYS A 212 -9.22 13.10 -13.84
C LYS A 212 -7.84 13.10 -14.45
N THR A 213 -7.73 12.48 -15.63
CA THR A 213 -6.54 12.51 -16.46
C THR A 213 -6.48 13.80 -17.25
N VAL A 214 -5.34 14.47 -17.22
CA VAL A 214 -5.01 15.59 -18.12
C VAL A 214 -4.02 15.04 -19.16
N LYS A 215 -4.51 14.80 -20.37
CA LYS A 215 -3.73 14.14 -21.44
C LYS A 215 -2.39 14.84 -21.66
N GLY A 216 -1.30 14.06 -21.69
CA GLY A 216 0.05 14.55 -21.92
C GLY A 216 0.68 15.31 -20.75
N VAL A 217 -0.02 15.46 -19.61
CA VAL A 217 0.48 16.18 -18.43
C VAL A 217 0.50 15.26 -17.20
N GLY A 218 -0.66 14.79 -16.73
CA GLY A 218 -0.72 14.02 -15.51
C GLY A 218 -2.14 13.85 -14.97
N TYR A 219 -2.31 13.95 -13.66
CA TYR A 219 -3.56 13.65 -12.97
C TYR A 219 -3.94 14.74 -11.98
N LYS A 220 -5.25 14.88 -11.74
CA LYS A 220 -5.77 15.76 -10.71
C LYS A 220 -6.92 15.10 -9.94
N PHE A 221 -7.04 15.46 -8.69
CA PHE A 221 -8.20 15.12 -7.86
C PHE A 221 -9.31 16.13 -8.08
N LYS A 222 -10.54 15.65 -8.21
CA LYS A 222 -11.74 16.45 -8.31
C LYS A 222 -12.73 15.99 -7.24
N LYS A 223 -13.10 16.89 -6.34
CA LYS A 223 -14.17 16.60 -5.37
C LYS A 223 -15.50 16.59 -6.12
N PRO A 224 -16.26 15.49 -6.13
CA PRO A 224 -17.60 15.49 -6.72
C PRO A 224 -18.44 16.56 -6.03
N LYS A 225 -19.28 17.25 -6.80
CA LYS A 225 -20.26 18.19 -6.23
C LYS A 225 -21.31 17.37 -5.50
N GLY A 226 -21.45 17.54 -4.20
CA GLY A 226 -22.50 16.93 -3.42
C GLY A 226 -23.88 17.29 -3.97
N GLU A 227 -24.86 16.44 -3.81
CA GLU A 227 -26.24 16.66 -4.32
C GLU A 227 -26.88 17.96 -3.80
N LYS A 228 -26.39 18.50 -2.69
CA LYS A 228 -26.85 19.81 -2.15
C LYS A 228 -26.59 21.00 -3.07
N ASP A 229 -25.60 20.92 -3.96
CA ASP A 229 -25.32 22.00 -4.93
C ASP A 229 -26.20 21.92 -6.17
N LYS A 230 -26.77 20.74 -6.49
CA LYS A 230 -27.74 20.58 -7.57
C LYS A 230 -29.07 21.27 -7.23
N LYS A 231 -29.57 21.14 -6.00
CA LYS A 231 -30.83 21.77 -5.54
C LYS A 231 -30.79 23.29 -5.44
N LYS A 232 -29.61 23.92 -5.36
CA LYS A 232 -29.49 25.38 -5.37
C LYS A 232 -29.54 26.01 -6.76
N LYS A 233 -29.20 25.25 -7.81
CA LYS A 233 -29.30 25.76 -9.21
C LYS A 233 -30.72 25.73 -9.72
N ASP A 234 -31.51 24.73 -9.37
CA ASP A 234 -32.90 24.60 -9.84
C ASP A 234 -33.85 25.62 -9.16
N LYS A 235 -33.47 26.19 -8.00
CA LYS A 235 -34.21 27.26 -7.31
C LYS A 235 -33.88 28.68 -7.80
N LYS A 236 -32.86 28.86 -8.66
CA LYS A 236 -32.50 30.17 -9.24
C LYS A 236 -32.96 30.33 -10.69
N SER A 237 -33.64 29.32 -11.25
CA SER A 237 -34.20 29.34 -12.62
C SER A 237 -35.75 29.28 -12.63
N LYS A 238 -36.39 29.70 -11.53
CA LYS A 238 -37.83 29.97 -11.48
C LYS A 238 -38.10 31.38 -11.02
#